data_93662fe549e8a1da2c87c5a57caa7085
#
_entry.id   93662fe549e8a1da2c87c5a57caa7085
#
_cell.length_a   1.000
_cell.length_b   1.000
_cell.length_c   1.000
_cell.angle_alpha   90.00
_cell.angle_beta   90.00
_cell.angle_gamma   90.00
#
_symmetry.space_group_name_H-M   'P 1'
#
loop_
_entity.id
_entity.type
_entity.pdbx_description
1 polymer ?
#
loop_
_entity_poly.entity_id
_entity_poly.type
_entity_poly.pdbx_seq_one_letter_code
_entity_poly.pdbx_strand_id
1 'polypeptide(L)'
;MYRLDFQNHTSLLFRTFCFCGSGYFLSFVLFSLNLRLKLFESMKNPDKILVRGARVHNLKDINVDIPLGKIVGIAGVSGSGKSSLALGVLYSEGSRRYLESLSTYTRRRMTQAARADVDEVLYVPAALAMHQRPAIPGIRSTFGTGTELLNSLRLMFSRLASHRCPNGHYVEPSLRVAAGKDLVCPVCGAHFYPPGAEDLAFNSQGACRTCDGTGTVRTVDEYTLIPDENLTIDEGAVAPWNTLMWSLMKDVCRAMGVRTDVPFKDLTDKEKDIVLHGPAEKKHILYKAKNSNDAAELDFTFYNATYTVENALAKVKDEKGMKRVEKFLKLNVCPDCGGTRLSDAARAPRLRGISLADACKMTLTESVEWVKGVPASLPEEMRPMAKSICDSFLDAAKRLMDLGIGYLSLDRSAATLSTGERQRMQLARAVRNRTTGVLYVLDEPSIGLHPSNIVGLNAVMHDLIAD
;
A
#
# COMPACT_ATOMS: atom_id res chain seq x y z
N MET A 1 -3.09 16.86 26.17
CA MET A 1 -3.60 16.10 27.33
C MET A 1 -4.31 17.09 28.24
N TYR A 2 -5.56 17.40 27.94
CA TYR A 2 -6.39 18.28 28.79
C TYR A 2 -7.33 17.38 29.58
N ARG A 3 -7.04 17.22 30.85
CA ARG A 3 -7.93 16.60 31.85
C ARG A 3 -8.92 17.67 32.24
N LEU A 4 -10.14 17.59 31.77
CA LEU A 4 -11.25 18.41 32.31
C LEU A 4 -11.61 17.92 33.69
N ASP A 5 -11.17 18.67 34.67
CA ASP A 5 -11.47 18.41 36.07
C ASP A 5 -12.91 18.92 36.35
N PHE A 6 -13.88 18.00 36.32
CA PHE A 6 -15.29 18.28 36.54
C PHE A 6 -15.65 18.68 37.99
N GLN A 7 -14.67 18.70 38.89
CA GLN A 7 -14.92 19.06 40.29
C GLN A 7 -15.00 20.56 40.53
N ASN A 8 -14.49 21.42 39.67
CA ASN A 8 -14.46 22.88 39.92
C ASN A 8 -15.68 23.64 39.42
N HIS A 9 -16.57 23.05 38.62
CA HIS A 9 -17.77 23.76 38.17
C HIS A 9 -18.95 23.71 39.17
N THR A 10 -18.94 22.80 40.11
CA THR A 10 -19.98 22.73 41.16
C THR A 10 -19.79 23.79 42.24
N SER A 11 -18.58 24.27 42.49
CA SER A 11 -18.29 25.28 43.49
C SER A 11 -18.64 26.72 43.04
N LEU A 12 -18.65 26.98 41.75
CA LEU A 12 -19.00 28.31 41.21
C LEU A 12 -20.50 28.59 41.21
N LEU A 13 -21.32 27.55 41.01
CA LEU A 13 -22.80 27.67 41.08
C LEU A 13 -23.34 27.79 42.51
N PHE A 14 -22.61 27.29 43.52
CA PHE A 14 -22.99 27.42 44.92
C PHE A 14 -22.69 28.81 45.50
N ARG A 15 -21.75 29.57 44.96
CA ARG A 15 -21.39 30.90 45.48
C ARG A 15 -22.32 32.04 45.02
N THR A 16 -23.06 31.82 43.93
CA THR A 16 -23.90 32.90 43.34
C THR A 16 -25.34 32.87 43.84
N PHE A 17 -25.78 31.87 44.62
CA PHE A 17 -27.17 31.71 45.03
C PHE A 17 -27.41 31.71 46.57
N CYS A 18 -26.48 32.27 47.33
CA CYS A 18 -26.60 32.30 48.81
C CYS A 18 -27.37 33.50 49.36
N PHE A 19 -28.22 34.16 48.56
CA PHE A 19 -29.02 35.29 49.00
C PHE A 19 -30.45 35.22 48.42
N CYS A 20 -31.25 34.25 48.85
CA CYS A 20 -32.71 34.39 48.81
C CYS A 20 -33.36 33.29 49.65
N GLY A 21 -34.17 33.73 50.60
CA GLY A 21 -34.73 32.87 51.62
C GLY A 21 -35.77 31.86 51.16
N SER A 22 -35.79 30.79 51.92
CA SER A 22 -36.85 29.83 52.23
C SER A 22 -37.93 29.51 51.18
N GLY A 23 -38.01 28.25 50.81
CA GLY A 23 -39.16 27.62 50.12
C GLY A 23 -39.01 27.40 48.60
N TYR A 24 -38.67 28.41 47.87
CA TYR A 24 -38.48 28.33 46.39
C TYR A 24 -37.18 27.65 45.99
N PHE A 25 -36.21 27.58 46.86
CA PHE A 25 -34.91 27.01 46.62
C PHE A 25 -34.97 25.47 46.45
N LEU A 26 -35.78 24.80 47.28
CA LEU A 26 -35.93 23.34 47.21
C LEU A 26 -36.69 22.92 45.93
N SER A 27 -37.67 23.71 45.50
CA SER A 27 -38.42 23.46 44.27
C SER A 27 -37.55 23.68 43.03
N PHE A 28 -36.67 24.71 43.04
CA PHE A 28 -35.76 24.98 41.92
C PHE A 28 -34.64 23.96 41.84
N VAL A 29 -34.11 23.49 42.97
CA VAL A 29 -33.08 22.42 43.03
C VAL A 29 -33.69 21.10 42.53
N LEU A 30 -34.91 20.74 42.96
CA LEU A 30 -35.60 19.55 42.49
C LEU A 30 -35.99 19.64 41.01
N PHE A 31 -36.39 20.80 40.53
CA PHE A 31 -36.66 21.04 39.10
C PHE A 31 -35.38 20.94 38.27
N SER A 32 -34.28 21.52 38.73
CA SER A 32 -32.94 21.41 38.08
C SER A 32 -32.40 19.98 38.13
N LEU A 33 -32.60 19.24 39.20
CA LEU A 33 -32.21 17.82 39.29
C LEU A 33 -33.07 16.95 38.38
N ASN A 34 -34.39 17.17 38.33
CA ASN A 34 -35.31 16.48 37.45
C ASN A 34 -35.03 16.81 35.96
N LEU A 35 -34.68 18.06 35.64
CA LEU A 35 -34.26 18.46 34.31
C LEU A 35 -32.92 17.82 33.93
N ARG A 36 -31.96 17.74 34.87
CA ARG A 36 -30.68 17.03 34.66
C ARG A 36 -30.88 15.52 34.53
N LEU A 37 -31.74 14.90 35.34
CA LEU A 37 -32.09 13.48 35.21
C LEU A 37 -32.80 13.20 33.87
N LYS A 38 -33.75 14.04 33.45
CA LYS A 38 -34.38 13.93 32.12
C LYS A 38 -33.42 14.21 30.99
N LEU A 39 -32.45 15.14 31.12
CA LEU A 39 -31.38 15.36 30.16
C LEU A 39 -30.41 14.17 30.17
N PHE A 40 -30.10 13.56 31.31
CA PHE A 40 -29.26 12.36 31.41
C PHE A 40 -29.99 11.11 30.89
N GLU A 41 -31.31 10.98 31.08
CA GLU A 41 -32.11 9.94 30.41
C GLU A 41 -32.28 10.16 28.92
N SER A 42 -32.28 11.41 28.44
CA SER A 42 -32.25 11.76 27.01
C SER A 42 -30.88 11.56 26.37
N MET A 43 -29.81 11.42 27.15
CA MET A 43 -28.45 11.10 26.67
C MET A 43 -28.18 9.59 26.71
N LYS A 44 -29.19 8.73 26.56
CA LYS A 44 -28.92 7.32 26.22
C LYS A 44 -28.16 7.29 24.87
N ASN A 45 -26.95 6.75 24.93
CA ASN A 45 -26.24 6.47 23.69
C ASN A 45 -27.19 5.69 22.77
N PRO A 46 -27.31 6.09 21.50
CA PRO A 46 -28.19 5.41 20.56
C PRO A 46 -27.79 3.93 20.50
N ASP A 47 -28.74 3.04 20.60
CA ASP A 47 -28.54 1.58 20.54
C ASP A 47 -28.75 1.03 19.12
N LYS A 48 -29.21 1.89 18.19
CA LYS A 48 -29.52 1.53 16.80
C LYS A 48 -29.15 2.63 15.81
N ILE A 49 -28.83 2.21 14.60
CA ILE A 49 -28.82 3.07 13.40
C ILE A 49 -30.23 3.05 12.84
N LEU A 50 -30.81 4.21 12.55
CA LEU A 50 -32.13 4.33 11.94
C LEU A 50 -31.97 4.74 10.48
N VAL A 51 -32.47 3.92 9.55
CA VAL A 51 -32.54 4.21 8.12
C VAL A 51 -33.99 4.38 7.73
N ARG A 52 -34.31 5.46 7.00
CA ARG A 52 -35.67 5.78 6.54
C ARG A 52 -35.64 6.16 5.06
N GLY A 53 -36.56 5.61 4.29
CA GLY A 53 -36.77 5.93 2.91
C GLY A 53 -35.59 5.59 2.00
N ALA A 54 -34.93 4.45 2.20
CA ALA A 54 -33.78 4.10 1.36
C ALA A 54 -34.19 3.58 -0.02
N ARG A 55 -33.66 4.25 -1.08
CA ARG A 55 -33.98 3.99 -2.50
C ARG A 55 -32.75 3.76 -3.38
N VAL A 56 -31.59 3.48 -2.76
CA VAL A 56 -30.34 3.26 -3.48
C VAL A 56 -30.41 1.97 -4.32
N HIS A 57 -30.13 2.08 -5.61
CA HIS A 57 -30.18 0.98 -6.61
C HIS A 57 -31.51 0.19 -6.55
N ASN A 58 -31.49 -1.06 -6.07
CA ASN A 58 -32.63 -1.97 -6.04
C ASN A 58 -33.51 -1.83 -4.79
N LEU A 59 -33.19 -0.93 -3.87
CA LEU A 59 -33.98 -0.69 -2.68
C LEU A 59 -35.25 0.07 -3.03
N LYS A 60 -36.39 -0.37 -2.46
CA LYS A 60 -37.71 0.17 -2.74
C LYS A 60 -38.29 0.85 -1.50
N ASP A 61 -37.76 2.05 -1.18
CA ASP A 61 -38.25 2.89 -0.08
C ASP A 61 -38.31 2.14 1.25
N ILE A 62 -37.18 1.50 1.64
CA ILE A 62 -37.14 0.66 2.82
C ILE A 62 -36.81 1.46 4.10
N ASN A 63 -37.44 1.05 5.21
CA ASN A 63 -37.13 1.51 6.55
C ASN A 63 -36.55 0.36 7.35
N VAL A 64 -35.41 0.58 8.02
CA VAL A 64 -34.74 -0.47 8.82
C VAL A 64 -34.03 0.12 10.02
N ASP A 65 -34.12 -0.58 11.15
CA ASP A 65 -33.37 -0.31 12.37
C ASP A 65 -32.27 -1.35 12.52
N ILE A 66 -31.01 -0.89 12.69
CA ILE A 66 -29.84 -1.76 12.76
C ILE A 66 -29.20 -1.60 14.15
N PRO A 67 -29.13 -2.65 14.97
CA PRO A 67 -28.56 -2.55 16.32
C PRO A 67 -27.06 -2.24 16.28
N LEU A 68 -26.59 -1.38 17.18
CA LEU A 68 -25.18 -1.07 17.41
C LEU A 68 -24.55 -2.11 18.36
N GLY A 69 -23.21 -2.26 18.28
CA GLY A 69 -22.46 -3.19 19.11
C GLY A 69 -22.80 -4.67 18.89
N LYS A 70 -23.29 -5.01 17.67
CA LYS A 70 -23.69 -6.38 17.28
C LYS A 70 -23.15 -6.72 15.90
N ILE A 71 -23.01 -8.04 15.63
CA ILE A 71 -22.87 -8.54 14.27
C ILE A 71 -24.28 -8.61 13.67
N VAL A 72 -24.48 -7.94 12.55
CA VAL A 72 -25.73 -7.95 11.82
C VAL A 72 -25.52 -8.56 10.45
N GLY A 73 -26.15 -9.68 10.16
CA GLY A 73 -26.12 -10.35 8.86
C GLY A 73 -27.25 -9.85 7.96
N ILE A 74 -26.89 -9.35 6.76
CA ILE A 74 -27.87 -9.00 5.73
C ILE A 74 -27.94 -10.17 4.73
N ALA A 75 -29.07 -10.89 4.74
CA ALA A 75 -29.30 -12.05 3.90
C ALA A 75 -30.38 -11.78 2.85
N GLY A 76 -30.33 -12.51 1.74
CA GLY A 76 -31.30 -12.41 0.65
C GLY A 76 -30.76 -13.01 -0.66
N VAL A 77 -31.63 -13.16 -1.64
CA VAL A 77 -31.25 -13.65 -2.98
C VAL A 77 -30.33 -12.68 -3.72
N SER A 78 -29.63 -13.14 -4.75
CA SER A 78 -28.80 -12.25 -5.57
C SER A 78 -29.66 -11.12 -6.19
N GLY A 79 -29.16 -9.88 -6.18
CA GLY A 79 -29.88 -8.72 -6.69
C GLY A 79 -30.93 -8.12 -5.74
N SER A 80 -31.14 -8.68 -4.52
CA SER A 80 -32.14 -8.16 -3.56
C SER A 80 -31.78 -6.85 -2.87
N GLY A 81 -30.62 -6.24 -3.15
CA GLY A 81 -30.20 -4.96 -2.57
C GLY A 81 -29.36 -5.06 -1.32
N LYS A 82 -28.79 -6.24 -0.96
CA LYS A 82 -27.91 -6.43 0.21
C LYS A 82 -26.74 -5.45 0.22
N SER A 83 -25.94 -5.43 -0.85
CA SER A 83 -24.80 -4.52 -0.99
C SER A 83 -25.25 -3.07 -1.15
N SER A 84 -26.45 -2.83 -1.70
CA SER A 84 -27.05 -1.48 -1.78
C SER A 84 -27.34 -0.91 -0.39
N LEU A 85 -27.86 -1.71 0.55
CA LEU A 85 -28.06 -1.28 1.92
C LEU A 85 -26.71 -1.13 2.66
N ALA A 86 -25.85 -2.16 2.59
CA ALA A 86 -24.61 -2.20 3.35
C ALA A 86 -23.60 -1.12 2.87
N LEU A 87 -23.28 -1.11 1.57
CA LEU A 87 -22.29 -0.20 0.99
C LEU A 87 -22.93 1.11 0.50
N GLY A 88 -24.07 1.01 -0.21
CA GLY A 88 -24.72 2.18 -0.81
C GLY A 88 -25.38 3.12 0.20
N VAL A 89 -25.86 2.63 1.33
CA VAL A 89 -26.49 3.44 2.37
C VAL A 89 -25.56 3.60 3.58
N LEU A 90 -25.31 2.52 4.32
CA LEU A 90 -24.64 2.60 5.63
C LEU A 90 -23.20 3.10 5.53
N TYR A 91 -22.41 2.49 4.64
CA TYR A 91 -21.02 2.91 4.43
C TYR A 91 -20.96 4.34 3.84
N SER A 92 -21.75 4.64 2.81
CA SER A 92 -21.74 5.96 2.15
C SER A 92 -22.07 7.08 3.14
N GLU A 93 -23.12 6.92 3.94
CA GLU A 93 -23.52 7.94 4.93
C GLU A 93 -22.55 8.03 6.11
N GLY A 94 -22.06 6.90 6.65
CA GLY A 94 -21.09 6.88 7.75
C GLY A 94 -19.73 7.47 7.32
N SER A 95 -19.25 7.12 6.13
CA SER A 95 -18.00 7.66 5.57
C SER A 95 -18.16 9.16 5.26
N ARG A 96 -19.26 9.58 4.66
CA ARG A 96 -19.52 10.98 4.34
C ARG A 96 -19.54 11.86 5.57
N ARG A 97 -20.27 11.49 6.62
CA ARG A 97 -20.35 12.25 7.89
C ARG A 97 -19.01 12.35 8.58
N TYR A 98 -18.24 11.27 8.57
CA TYR A 98 -16.86 11.31 9.08
C TYR A 98 -16.01 12.32 8.31
N LEU A 99 -16.04 12.29 6.98
CA LEU A 99 -15.29 13.22 6.14
C LEU A 99 -15.74 14.67 6.32
N GLU A 100 -17.03 14.92 6.54
CA GLU A 100 -17.57 16.26 6.81
C GLU A 100 -17.05 16.85 8.13
N SER A 101 -16.70 16.03 9.10
CA SER A 101 -16.09 16.46 10.37
C SER A 101 -14.63 16.88 10.23
N LEU A 102 -13.96 16.54 9.12
CA LEU A 102 -12.56 16.86 8.87
C LEU A 102 -12.38 18.25 8.27
N SER A 103 -11.17 18.82 8.39
CA SER A 103 -10.83 20.10 7.77
C SER A 103 -11.01 20.07 6.24
N THR A 104 -11.33 21.22 5.64
CA THR A 104 -11.51 21.36 4.19
C THR A 104 -10.28 20.91 3.40
N TYR A 105 -9.08 21.13 3.93
CA TYR A 105 -7.83 20.70 3.31
C TYR A 105 -7.73 19.17 3.24
N THR A 106 -8.01 18.47 4.34
CA THR A 106 -7.98 17.00 4.40
C THR A 106 -9.06 16.39 3.52
N ARG A 107 -10.28 16.95 3.54
CA ARG A 107 -11.43 16.48 2.76
C ARG A 107 -11.16 16.49 1.25
N ARG A 108 -10.49 17.54 0.73
CA ARG A 108 -10.16 17.64 -0.70
C ARG A 108 -9.20 16.56 -1.22
N ARG A 109 -8.44 15.93 -0.33
CA ARG A 109 -7.47 14.87 -0.67
C ARG A 109 -8.02 13.47 -0.53
N MET A 110 -9.20 13.30 0.04
CA MET A 110 -9.83 12.00 0.25
C MET A 110 -10.97 11.79 -0.75
N THR A 111 -11.09 10.56 -1.23
CA THR A 111 -12.21 10.17 -2.09
C THR A 111 -13.50 10.24 -1.28
N GLN A 112 -14.45 11.05 -1.71
CA GLN A 112 -15.74 11.19 -1.05
C GLN A 112 -16.69 10.11 -1.57
N ALA A 113 -17.42 9.45 -0.66
CA ALA A 113 -18.55 8.62 -1.02
C ALA A 113 -19.71 9.52 -1.52
N ALA A 114 -20.41 9.07 -2.56
CA ALA A 114 -21.60 9.75 -3.03
C ALA A 114 -22.68 9.76 -1.94
N ARG A 115 -23.50 10.80 -1.91
CA ARG A 115 -24.64 10.85 -1.00
C ARG A 115 -25.63 9.73 -1.36
N ALA A 116 -26.07 8.99 -0.36
CA ALA A 116 -27.07 7.96 -0.56
C ALA A 116 -28.46 8.57 -0.85
N ASP A 117 -29.26 7.91 -1.70
CA ASP A 117 -30.66 8.25 -1.93
C ASP A 117 -31.50 7.67 -0.79
N VAL A 118 -31.65 8.48 0.27
CA VAL A 118 -32.38 8.16 1.50
C VAL A 118 -33.03 9.42 2.04
N ASP A 119 -34.16 9.27 2.70
CA ASP A 119 -34.80 10.40 3.39
C ASP A 119 -33.97 10.78 4.62
N GLU A 120 -33.63 9.80 5.46
CA GLU A 120 -32.88 10.06 6.68
C GLU A 120 -32.06 8.83 7.12
N VAL A 121 -30.84 9.08 7.65
CA VAL A 121 -30.05 8.09 8.37
C VAL A 121 -29.58 8.72 9.68
N LEU A 122 -29.98 8.19 10.83
CA LEU A 122 -29.58 8.69 12.15
C LEU A 122 -28.62 7.72 12.83
N TYR A 123 -27.74 8.27 13.66
CA TYR A 123 -26.83 7.54 14.56
C TYR A 123 -25.85 6.59 13.86
N VAL A 124 -25.58 6.81 12.56
CA VAL A 124 -24.56 6.01 11.85
C VAL A 124 -23.16 6.45 12.30
N PRO A 125 -22.31 5.52 12.80
CA PRO A 125 -20.93 5.81 13.14
C PRO A 125 -20.07 6.09 11.90
N ALA A 126 -18.82 6.54 12.11
CA ALA A 126 -17.81 6.51 11.06
C ALA A 126 -17.74 5.09 10.49
N ALA A 127 -17.81 4.95 9.15
CA ALA A 127 -17.89 3.63 8.53
C ALA A 127 -16.62 3.30 7.73
N LEU A 128 -16.17 2.06 7.86
CA LEU A 128 -15.12 1.46 7.07
C LEU A 128 -15.70 0.28 6.27
N ALA A 129 -15.47 0.27 4.95
CA ALA A 129 -15.92 -0.82 4.11
C ALA A 129 -14.76 -1.73 3.67
N MET A 130 -15.03 -3.02 3.69
CA MET A 130 -14.23 -4.03 3.03
C MET A 130 -15.01 -4.58 1.85
N HIS A 131 -14.64 -4.08 0.67
CA HIS A 131 -15.29 -4.47 -0.58
C HIS A 131 -14.91 -5.90 -0.97
N GLN A 132 -15.82 -6.59 -1.64
CA GLN A 132 -15.57 -7.91 -2.22
C GLN A 132 -14.32 -7.92 -3.13
N ARG A 133 -14.07 -6.84 -3.85
CA ARG A 133 -12.90 -6.66 -4.73
C ARG A 133 -12.07 -5.46 -4.30
N PRO A 134 -11.12 -5.65 -3.36
CA PRO A 134 -10.21 -4.58 -2.97
C PRO A 134 -9.39 -4.07 -4.15
N ALA A 135 -9.10 -2.76 -4.17
CA ALA A 135 -8.22 -2.18 -5.18
C ALA A 135 -6.85 -2.88 -5.21
N ILE A 136 -6.27 -2.98 -6.40
CA ILE A 136 -4.93 -3.55 -6.58
C ILE A 136 -3.90 -2.53 -6.06
N PRO A 137 -3.08 -2.89 -5.07
CA PRO A 137 -2.07 -2.00 -4.55
C PRO A 137 -0.98 -1.68 -5.57
N GLY A 138 -0.30 -0.55 -5.39
CA GLY A 138 0.82 -0.16 -6.24
C GLY A 138 2.00 -1.15 -6.20
N ILE A 139 2.88 -1.06 -7.20
CA ILE A 139 4.03 -1.97 -7.42
C ILE A 139 5.00 -2.07 -6.24
N ARG A 140 5.09 -1.03 -5.41
CA ARG A 140 5.92 -1.02 -4.19
C ARG A 140 5.24 -1.66 -2.99
N SER A 141 3.96 -2.02 -3.09
CA SER A 141 3.23 -2.63 -1.97
C SER A 141 3.52 -4.12 -1.89
N THR A 142 3.81 -4.60 -0.68
CA THR A 142 3.98 -6.02 -0.37
C THR A 142 2.97 -6.46 0.68
N PHE A 143 2.84 -7.78 0.91
CA PHE A 143 2.07 -8.32 2.01
C PHE A 143 2.53 -7.74 3.35
N GLY A 144 3.85 -7.65 3.59
CA GLY A 144 4.41 -7.06 4.81
C GLY A 144 4.09 -5.59 5.01
N THR A 145 4.04 -4.77 3.92
CA THR A 145 3.63 -3.35 4.03
C THR A 145 2.12 -3.22 4.20
N GLY A 146 1.33 -4.03 3.49
CA GLY A 146 -0.12 -4.02 3.57
C GLY A 146 -0.67 -4.45 4.92
N THR A 147 0.03 -5.36 5.61
CA THR A 147 -0.29 -5.81 6.98
C THR A 147 0.40 -4.98 8.07
N GLU A 148 1.31 -4.07 7.70
CA GLU A 148 2.17 -3.30 8.59
C GLU A 148 3.14 -4.14 9.46
N LEU A 149 3.21 -5.46 9.25
CA LEU A 149 4.16 -6.34 9.94
C LEU A 149 5.61 -5.95 9.64
N LEU A 150 5.86 -5.46 8.42
CA LEU A 150 7.18 -4.99 8.04
C LEU A 150 7.65 -3.81 8.89
N ASN A 151 6.76 -2.98 9.43
CA ASN A 151 7.11 -1.88 10.33
C ASN A 151 7.71 -2.42 11.64
N SER A 152 7.07 -3.43 12.24
CA SER A 152 7.59 -4.08 13.45
C SER A 152 8.90 -4.81 13.16
N LEU A 153 9.02 -5.48 12.01
CA LEU A 153 10.25 -6.17 11.61
C LEU A 153 11.41 -5.17 11.40
N ARG A 154 11.17 -4.05 10.71
CA ARG A 154 12.17 -2.96 10.56
C ARG A 154 12.61 -2.40 11.91
N LEU A 155 11.68 -2.25 12.85
CA LEU A 155 11.99 -1.79 14.20
C LEU A 155 12.90 -2.80 14.93
N MET A 156 12.64 -4.11 14.79
CA MET A 156 13.52 -5.15 15.34
C MET A 156 14.94 -5.04 14.75
N PHE A 157 15.06 -4.93 13.43
CA PHE A 157 16.37 -4.80 12.77
C PHE A 157 17.08 -3.48 13.10
N SER A 158 16.36 -2.40 13.30
CA SER A 158 16.92 -1.11 13.71
C SER A 158 17.45 -1.13 15.15
N ARG A 159 16.73 -1.79 16.08
CA ARG A 159 16.99 -1.67 17.52
C ARG A 159 17.65 -2.87 18.18
N LEU A 160 17.55 -4.04 17.54
CA LEU A 160 18.00 -5.31 18.15
C LEU A 160 19.08 -6.01 17.33
N ALA A 161 19.41 -5.53 16.13
CA ALA A 161 20.39 -6.16 15.24
C ALA A 161 21.83 -5.75 15.57
N SER A 162 22.81 -6.54 15.11
CA SER A 162 24.18 -6.09 14.92
C SER A 162 24.26 -5.20 13.68
N HIS A 163 25.03 -4.10 13.79
CA HIS A 163 25.13 -3.09 12.71
C HIS A 163 26.54 -3.00 12.16
N ARG A 164 26.62 -2.85 10.84
CA ARG A 164 27.90 -2.74 10.13
C ARG A 164 28.42 -1.30 10.21
N CYS A 165 29.65 -1.11 10.70
CA CYS A 165 30.32 0.18 10.68
C CYS A 165 30.72 0.58 9.25
N PRO A 166 31.11 1.85 8.98
CA PRO A 166 31.54 2.30 7.65
C PRO A 166 32.70 1.50 7.05
N ASN A 167 33.56 0.91 7.90
CA ASN A 167 34.70 0.08 7.50
C ASN A 167 34.36 -1.41 7.38
N GLY A 168 33.09 -1.79 7.47
CA GLY A 168 32.63 -3.17 7.23
C GLY A 168 32.55 -4.08 8.45
N HIS A 169 33.02 -3.68 9.64
CA HIS A 169 32.97 -4.50 10.86
C HIS A 169 31.57 -4.42 11.49
N TYR A 170 31.17 -5.50 12.16
CA TYR A 170 29.89 -5.55 12.87
C TYR A 170 30.06 -5.17 14.34
N VAL A 171 29.12 -4.36 14.84
CA VAL A 171 28.98 -4.01 16.26
C VAL A 171 27.75 -4.75 16.80
N GLU A 172 27.96 -5.49 17.88
CA GLU A 172 26.94 -6.36 18.47
C GLU A 172 25.77 -5.57 19.09
N PRO A 173 24.59 -6.20 19.22
CA PRO A 173 23.44 -5.61 19.88
C PRO A 173 23.76 -5.14 21.31
N SER A 174 23.30 -3.94 21.66
CA SER A 174 23.49 -3.35 22.99
C SER A 174 22.40 -2.32 23.28
N LEU A 175 22.28 -1.86 24.53
CA LEU A 175 21.37 -0.78 24.89
C LEU A 175 21.67 0.53 24.14
N ARG A 176 22.90 0.76 23.69
CA ARG A 176 23.25 1.90 22.85
C ARG A 176 22.64 1.78 21.46
N VAL A 177 22.68 0.58 20.85
CA VAL A 177 22.00 0.27 19.60
C VAL A 177 20.50 0.48 19.77
N ALA A 178 19.93 -0.08 20.83
CA ALA A 178 18.52 0.03 21.14
C ALA A 178 18.05 1.48 21.30
N ALA A 179 18.86 2.32 21.93
CA ALA A 179 18.59 3.74 22.10
C ALA A 179 18.87 4.58 20.85
N GLY A 180 19.43 4.01 19.78
CA GLY A 180 19.81 4.73 18.57
C GLY A 180 20.93 5.77 18.81
N LYS A 181 21.79 5.52 19.76
CA LYS A 181 22.91 6.41 20.11
C LYS A 181 24.11 6.14 19.23
N ASP A 182 25.06 7.10 19.21
CA ASP A 182 26.36 6.95 18.57
C ASP A 182 27.06 5.65 19.03
N LEU A 183 27.53 4.88 18.06
CA LEU A 183 28.26 3.63 18.27
C LEU A 183 29.73 3.82 17.90
N VAL A 184 30.59 3.19 18.66
CA VAL A 184 32.03 3.12 18.37
C VAL A 184 32.38 1.69 17.99
N CYS A 185 32.94 1.50 16.81
CA CYS A 185 33.37 0.18 16.38
C CYS A 185 34.54 -0.32 17.24
N PRO A 186 34.42 -1.48 17.91
CA PRO A 186 35.50 -1.98 18.77
C PRO A 186 36.73 -2.43 18.00
N VAL A 187 36.65 -2.63 16.68
CA VAL A 187 37.74 -3.09 15.82
C VAL A 187 38.53 -1.92 15.23
N CYS A 188 37.86 -0.87 14.77
CA CYS A 188 38.51 0.24 14.02
C CYS A 188 38.28 1.62 14.61
N GLY A 189 37.57 1.75 15.74
CA GLY A 189 37.29 3.03 16.39
C GLY A 189 36.34 3.97 15.63
N ALA A 190 35.78 3.56 14.49
CA ALA A 190 34.89 4.41 13.71
C ALA A 190 33.58 4.69 14.47
N HIS A 191 33.19 5.97 14.48
CA HIS A 191 31.91 6.43 15.03
C HIS A 191 30.83 6.38 13.98
N PHE A 192 29.65 5.88 14.31
CA PHE A 192 28.49 5.83 13.42
C PHE A 192 27.20 5.67 14.21
N TYR A 193 26.07 5.97 13.55
CA TYR A 193 24.73 5.75 14.11
C TYR A 193 24.10 4.50 13.50
N PRO A 194 23.37 3.68 14.31
CA PRO A 194 22.61 2.58 13.78
C PRO A 194 21.47 3.14 12.90
N PRO A 195 21.13 2.46 11.78
CA PRO A 195 20.05 2.92 10.92
C PRO A 195 18.72 2.94 11.68
N GLY A 196 17.94 3.99 11.45
CA GLY A 196 16.56 4.08 11.92
C GLY A 196 15.65 3.09 11.17
N ALA A 197 14.45 2.87 11.67
CA ALA A 197 13.47 1.99 10.98
C ALA A 197 13.09 2.50 9.59
N GLU A 198 13.20 3.82 9.35
CA GLU A 198 12.92 4.44 8.06
C GLU A 198 14.06 4.22 7.05
N ASP A 199 15.32 4.17 7.52
CA ASP A 199 16.48 3.84 6.70
C ASP A 199 16.47 2.37 6.22
N LEU A 200 15.62 1.54 6.82
CA LEU A 200 15.38 0.15 6.44
C LEU A 200 14.11 -0.02 5.58
N ALA A 201 13.47 1.07 5.19
CA ALA A 201 12.23 1.05 4.40
C ALA A 201 12.53 1.11 2.90
N PHE A 202 12.19 0.08 2.15
CA PHE A 202 12.39 0.05 0.68
C PHE A 202 11.48 1.02 -0.09
N ASN A 203 10.44 1.56 0.54
CA ASN A 203 9.57 2.60 -0.01
C ASN A 203 9.94 4.01 0.44
N SER A 204 11.09 4.17 1.09
CA SER A 204 11.66 5.42 1.59
C SER A 204 13.19 5.39 1.48
N GLN A 205 13.91 5.72 2.53
CA GLN A 205 15.37 5.92 2.53
C GLN A 205 16.16 4.63 2.31
N GLY A 206 15.61 3.46 2.71
CA GLY A 206 16.22 2.16 2.49
C GLY A 206 16.05 1.58 1.09
N ALA A 207 15.48 2.31 0.14
CA ALA A 207 15.24 1.84 -1.22
C ALA A 207 16.55 1.57 -1.97
N CYS A 208 16.56 0.49 -2.76
CA CYS A 208 17.60 0.29 -3.77
C CYS A 208 17.54 1.41 -4.80
N ARG A 209 18.64 2.08 -5.05
CA ARG A 209 18.71 3.23 -5.98
C ARG A 209 18.41 2.86 -7.42
N THR A 210 18.78 1.66 -7.86
CA THR A 210 18.58 1.18 -9.25
C THR A 210 17.14 0.89 -9.59
N CYS A 211 16.40 0.25 -8.68
CA CYS A 211 14.98 -0.09 -8.91
C CYS A 211 14.01 0.78 -8.11
N ASP A 212 14.49 1.75 -7.35
CA ASP A 212 13.70 2.66 -6.52
C ASP A 212 12.68 1.89 -5.64
N GLY A 213 13.15 0.79 -5.02
CA GLY A 213 12.36 -0.04 -4.11
C GLY A 213 11.30 -0.93 -4.76
N THR A 214 11.29 -1.07 -6.09
CA THR A 214 10.36 -1.98 -6.78
C THR A 214 10.83 -3.43 -6.80
N GLY A 215 12.14 -3.68 -6.67
CA GLY A 215 12.76 -4.99 -6.76
C GLY A 215 12.95 -5.48 -8.20
N THR A 216 12.43 -4.75 -9.18
CA THR A 216 12.49 -5.09 -10.61
C THR A 216 12.93 -3.88 -11.43
N VAL A 217 13.54 -4.15 -12.57
CA VAL A 217 13.89 -3.14 -13.57
C VAL A 217 13.22 -3.46 -14.89
N ARG A 218 12.87 -2.44 -15.64
CA ARG A 218 12.38 -2.60 -17.00
C ARG A 218 13.56 -2.58 -17.94
N THR A 219 13.74 -3.63 -18.72
CA THR A 219 14.73 -3.72 -19.78
C THR A 219 14.02 -3.93 -21.10
N VAL A 220 14.71 -3.57 -22.19
CA VAL A 220 14.19 -3.84 -23.54
C VAL A 220 14.09 -5.35 -23.76
N ASP A 221 13.00 -5.80 -24.32
CA ASP A 221 12.80 -7.17 -24.75
C ASP A 221 13.10 -7.24 -26.26
N GLU A 222 14.29 -7.69 -26.61
CA GLU A 222 14.77 -7.74 -27.99
C GLU A 222 13.87 -8.55 -28.93
N TYR A 223 13.20 -9.61 -28.40
CA TYR A 223 12.26 -10.40 -29.19
C TYR A 223 11.05 -9.60 -29.68
N THR A 224 10.70 -8.53 -29.00
CA THR A 224 9.58 -7.67 -29.38
C THR A 224 9.98 -6.58 -30.37
N LEU A 225 11.27 -6.35 -30.55
CA LEU A 225 11.77 -5.34 -31.51
C LEU A 225 11.53 -5.76 -32.95
N ILE A 226 11.64 -7.06 -33.24
CA ILE A 226 11.44 -7.67 -34.53
C ILE A 226 10.38 -8.76 -34.41
N PRO A 227 9.09 -8.42 -34.39
CA PRO A 227 8.02 -9.39 -34.16
C PRO A 227 7.80 -10.34 -35.36
N ASP A 228 8.20 -9.95 -36.56
CA ASP A 228 8.15 -10.79 -37.77
C ASP A 228 9.45 -10.61 -38.59
N GLU A 229 10.31 -11.61 -38.54
CA GLU A 229 11.57 -11.64 -39.22
C GLU A 229 11.43 -11.86 -40.76
N ASN A 230 10.24 -12.21 -41.25
CA ASN A 230 9.98 -12.36 -42.68
C ASN A 230 9.75 -11.01 -43.38
N LEU A 231 9.45 -9.96 -42.61
CA LEU A 231 9.33 -8.61 -43.16
C LEU A 231 10.68 -7.99 -43.41
N THR A 232 10.74 -7.13 -44.42
CA THR A 232 11.88 -6.24 -44.64
C THR A 232 11.84 -5.04 -43.71
N ILE A 233 12.96 -4.34 -43.52
CA ILE A 233 13.00 -3.09 -42.75
C ILE A 233 12.11 -2.04 -43.44
N ASP A 234 12.07 -2.03 -44.76
CA ASP A 234 11.20 -1.11 -45.52
C ASP A 234 9.71 -1.41 -45.32
N GLU A 235 9.32 -2.68 -45.11
CA GLU A 235 7.97 -3.09 -44.77
C GLU A 235 7.63 -2.88 -43.30
N GLY A 236 8.63 -2.62 -42.47
CA GLY A 236 8.44 -2.30 -41.05
C GLY A 236 8.80 -3.41 -40.08
N ALA A 237 9.72 -4.30 -40.39
CA ALA A 237 10.22 -5.35 -39.50
C ALA A 237 10.61 -4.79 -38.11
N VAL A 238 11.21 -3.58 -38.05
CA VAL A 238 11.65 -2.95 -36.79
C VAL A 238 10.50 -2.18 -36.17
N ALA A 239 9.76 -2.85 -35.30
CA ALA A 239 8.53 -2.33 -34.68
C ALA A 239 8.68 -1.01 -33.91
N PRO A 240 9.78 -0.74 -33.15
CA PRO A 240 9.99 0.54 -32.49
C PRO A 240 10.05 1.74 -33.42
N TRP A 241 10.68 1.57 -34.60
CA TRP A 241 10.79 2.66 -35.57
C TRP A 241 9.45 3.06 -36.19
N ASN A 242 8.50 2.13 -36.25
CA ASN A 242 7.15 2.41 -36.75
C ASN A 242 6.24 3.13 -35.71
N THR A 243 6.52 2.96 -34.44
CA THR A 243 5.59 3.38 -33.37
C THR A 243 6.15 4.46 -32.44
N LEU A 244 7.47 4.51 -32.25
CA LEU A 244 8.16 5.40 -31.31
C LEU A 244 9.05 6.44 -31.96
N MET A 245 9.39 6.25 -33.28
CA MET A 245 10.31 7.08 -34.01
C MET A 245 9.71 7.49 -35.36
N TRP A 246 10.40 8.34 -36.09
CA TRP A 246 10.00 8.76 -37.43
C TRP A 246 10.40 7.72 -38.50
N SER A 247 9.59 7.62 -39.56
CA SER A 247 9.81 6.70 -40.69
C SER A 247 11.16 6.86 -41.41
N LEU A 248 11.82 7.99 -41.22
CA LEU A 248 13.16 8.30 -41.72
C LEU A 248 14.27 7.34 -41.26
N MET A 249 14.05 6.63 -40.13
CA MET A 249 15.08 5.75 -39.58
C MET A 249 15.49 4.63 -40.57
N LYS A 250 14.59 4.21 -41.47
CA LYS A 250 14.86 3.24 -42.53
C LYS A 250 15.94 3.74 -43.47
N ASP A 251 15.84 5.01 -43.94
CA ASP A 251 16.79 5.63 -44.84
C ASP A 251 18.15 5.84 -44.20
N VAL A 252 18.14 6.24 -42.91
CA VAL A 252 19.37 6.37 -42.11
C VAL A 252 20.03 5.01 -41.92
N CYS A 253 19.25 3.95 -41.68
CA CYS A 253 19.72 2.57 -41.53
C CYS A 253 20.39 2.08 -42.81
N ARG A 254 19.83 2.41 -44.00
CA ARG A 254 20.44 2.13 -45.28
C ARG A 254 21.78 2.84 -45.44
N ALA A 255 21.90 4.09 -44.99
CA ALA A 255 23.14 4.85 -44.96
C ALA A 255 24.18 4.30 -43.95
N MET A 256 23.77 3.46 -42.99
CA MET A 256 24.66 2.68 -42.13
C MET A 256 25.22 1.42 -42.80
N GLY A 257 24.81 1.13 -44.05
CA GLY A 257 25.25 -0.03 -44.81
C GLY A 257 24.44 -1.31 -44.62
N VAL A 258 23.19 -1.17 -44.08
CA VAL A 258 22.26 -2.28 -43.87
C VAL A 258 21.32 -2.39 -45.09
N ARG A 259 21.10 -3.60 -45.60
CA ARG A 259 20.11 -3.89 -46.65
C ARG A 259 18.70 -3.81 -46.03
N THR A 260 17.90 -2.85 -46.50
CA THR A 260 16.55 -2.62 -45.94
C THR A 260 15.45 -3.27 -46.77
N ASP A 261 15.78 -3.81 -47.92
CA ASP A 261 14.89 -4.40 -48.93
C ASP A 261 14.82 -5.94 -48.90
N VAL A 262 15.58 -6.59 -48.00
CA VAL A 262 15.56 -8.04 -47.78
C VAL A 262 14.92 -8.40 -46.46
N PRO A 263 14.30 -9.60 -46.31
CA PRO A 263 13.75 -10.05 -45.04
C PRO A 263 14.76 -9.97 -43.89
N PHE A 264 14.34 -9.57 -42.71
CA PHE A 264 15.22 -9.38 -41.56
C PHE A 264 16.02 -10.65 -41.21
N LYS A 265 15.42 -11.83 -41.36
CA LYS A 265 16.10 -13.12 -41.17
C LYS A 265 17.30 -13.33 -42.09
N ASP A 266 17.27 -12.76 -43.31
CA ASP A 266 18.30 -12.91 -44.36
C ASP A 266 19.41 -11.85 -44.28
N LEU A 267 19.35 -10.95 -43.29
CA LEU A 267 20.42 -10.03 -42.94
C LEU A 267 21.57 -10.80 -42.31
N THR A 268 22.79 -10.33 -42.56
CA THR A 268 23.98 -10.83 -41.87
C THR A 268 23.94 -10.48 -40.38
N ASP A 269 24.67 -11.23 -39.56
CA ASP A 269 24.74 -10.96 -38.11
C ASP A 269 25.24 -9.54 -37.82
N LYS A 270 26.16 -9.02 -38.62
CA LYS A 270 26.66 -7.65 -38.56
C LYS A 270 25.57 -6.61 -38.85
N GLU A 271 24.73 -6.84 -39.84
CA GLU A 271 23.62 -5.96 -40.20
C GLU A 271 22.56 -5.98 -39.08
N LYS A 272 22.24 -7.18 -38.54
CA LYS A 272 21.33 -7.34 -37.41
C LYS A 272 21.84 -6.60 -36.16
N ASP A 273 23.13 -6.72 -35.86
CA ASP A 273 23.76 -6.02 -34.73
C ASP A 273 23.70 -4.49 -34.89
N ILE A 274 23.94 -3.98 -36.13
CA ILE A 274 23.77 -2.54 -36.39
C ILE A 274 22.36 -2.10 -36.13
N VAL A 275 21.33 -2.84 -36.54
CA VAL A 275 19.92 -2.50 -36.36
C VAL A 275 19.54 -2.50 -34.84
N LEU A 276 20.03 -3.50 -34.11
CA LEU A 276 19.66 -3.71 -32.71
C LEU A 276 20.50 -2.88 -31.73
N HIS A 277 21.82 -2.72 -32.00
CA HIS A 277 22.80 -2.18 -31.07
C HIS A 277 23.78 -1.16 -31.65
N GLY A 278 23.73 -0.90 -33.00
CA GLY A 278 24.69 -0.03 -33.68
C GLY A 278 24.83 1.34 -33.02
N PRO A 279 26.02 1.98 -33.18
CA PRO A 279 26.30 3.27 -32.55
C PRO A 279 25.44 4.40 -33.12
N ALA A 280 25.16 5.42 -32.28
CA ALA A 280 24.49 6.63 -32.74
C ALA A 280 25.44 7.44 -33.62
N GLU A 281 25.28 7.35 -34.95
CA GLU A 281 26.07 8.07 -35.94
C GLU A 281 25.21 9.04 -36.74
N LYS A 282 25.77 10.22 -37.04
CA LYS A 282 25.13 11.20 -37.91
C LYS A 282 25.39 10.82 -39.37
N LYS A 283 24.33 10.60 -40.12
CA LYS A 283 24.40 10.26 -41.54
C LYS A 283 23.70 11.33 -42.37
N HIS A 284 24.27 11.58 -43.54
CA HIS A 284 23.69 12.44 -44.56
C HIS A 284 22.77 11.61 -45.43
N ILE A 285 21.50 11.96 -45.50
CA ILE A 285 20.46 11.23 -46.23
C ILE A 285 19.72 12.15 -47.20
N LEU A 286 19.35 11.61 -48.35
CA LEU A 286 18.46 12.27 -49.30
C LEU A 286 17.02 11.89 -48.95
N TYR A 287 16.26 12.84 -48.39
CA TYR A 287 14.87 12.62 -48.02
C TYR A 287 13.92 13.15 -49.10
N LYS A 288 13.02 12.29 -49.54
CA LYS A 288 11.92 12.67 -50.44
C LYS A 288 10.60 12.59 -49.67
N ALA A 289 9.94 13.73 -49.44
CA ALA A 289 8.65 13.75 -48.77
C ALA A 289 7.59 13.05 -49.62
N LYS A 290 6.65 12.31 -48.99
CA LYS A 290 5.60 11.55 -49.73
C LYS A 290 4.71 12.41 -50.63
N ASN A 291 4.63 13.71 -50.41
CA ASN A 291 3.75 14.65 -51.11
C ASN A 291 4.51 15.76 -51.83
N SER A 292 5.81 15.64 -52.01
CA SER A 292 6.63 16.61 -52.77
C SER A 292 7.54 15.89 -53.74
N ASN A 293 7.75 16.51 -54.90
CA ASN A 293 8.75 16.03 -55.85
C ASN A 293 10.18 16.49 -55.51
N ASP A 294 10.34 17.36 -54.54
CA ASP A 294 11.62 17.90 -54.13
C ASP A 294 12.30 16.94 -53.13
N ALA A 295 13.56 16.62 -53.38
CA ALA A 295 14.40 15.90 -52.44
C ALA A 295 15.19 16.92 -51.61
N ALA A 296 15.19 16.77 -50.29
CA ALA A 296 15.97 17.60 -49.38
C ALA A 296 17.10 16.74 -48.78
N GLU A 297 18.30 17.31 -48.72
CA GLU A 297 19.42 16.70 -48.00
C GLU A 297 19.30 17.01 -46.52
N LEU A 298 19.30 15.97 -45.67
CA LEU A 298 19.15 16.06 -44.24
C LEU A 298 20.26 15.28 -43.53
N ASP A 299 20.82 15.92 -42.52
CA ASP A 299 21.67 15.25 -41.54
C ASP A 299 20.83 14.65 -40.42
N PHE A 300 20.81 13.34 -40.32
CA PHE A 300 20.04 12.66 -39.29
C PHE A 300 20.89 11.64 -38.53
N THR A 301 20.65 11.56 -37.18
CA THR A 301 21.39 10.61 -36.35
C THR A 301 20.70 9.27 -36.39
N PHE A 302 21.47 8.22 -36.65
CA PHE A 302 20.99 6.83 -36.49
C PHE A 302 20.74 6.51 -35.03
N TYR A 303 19.59 5.92 -34.77
CA TYR A 303 19.24 5.37 -33.46
C TYR A 303 18.80 3.93 -33.64
N ASN A 304 19.58 3.01 -33.08
CA ASN A 304 19.26 1.59 -33.10
C ASN A 304 17.92 1.28 -32.43
N ALA A 305 17.37 0.07 -32.63
CA ALA A 305 16.06 -0.31 -32.13
C ALA A 305 15.99 -0.31 -30.60
N THR A 306 17.02 -0.80 -29.90
CA THR A 306 17.12 -0.83 -28.43
C THR A 306 17.14 0.59 -27.85
N TYR A 307 18.02 1.45 -28.33
CA TYR A 307 18.11 2.84 -27.90
C TYR A 307 16.80 3.61 -28.14
N THR A 308 16.12 3.32 -29.25
CA THR A 308 14.81 3.95 -29.53
C THR A 308 13.80 3.69 -28.42
N VAL A 309 13.74 2.47 -27.90
CA VAL A 309 12.85 2.11 -26.78
C VAL A 309 13.32 2.74 -25.47
N GLU A 310 14.62 2.68 -25.17
CA GLU A 310 15.20 3.28 -23.95
C GLU A 310 14.97 4.80 -23.91
N ASN A 311 15.22 5.50 -25.01
CA ASN A 311 15.00 6.93 -25.13
C ASN A 311 13.51 7.31 -25.02
N ALA A 312 12.63 6.48 -25.60
CA ALA A 312 11.19 6.66 -25.45
C ALA A 312 10.76 6.46 -23.99
N LEU A 313 11.28 5.43 -23.31
CA LEU A 313 10.99 5.17 -21.89
C LEU A 313 11.44 6.32 -21.00
N ALA A 314 12.64 6.86 -21.23
CA ALA A 314 13.16 8.00 -20.47
C ALA A 314 12.32 9.29 -20.61
N LYS A 315 11.60 9.43 -21.72
CA LYS A 315 10.76 10.60 -22.06
C LYS A 315 9.29 10.42 -21.71
N VAL A 316 8.86 9.27 -21.20
CA VAL A 316 7.46 9.01 -20.84
C VAL A 316 7.02 9.93 -19.71
N LYS A 317 5.92 10.66 -19.94
CA LYS A 317 5.32 11.58 -18.95
C LYS A 317 3.91 11.19 -18.53
N ASP A 318 3.25 10.34 -19.31
CA ASP A 318 1.86 9.96 -19.13
C ASP A 318 1.61 8.46 -19.35
N GLU A 319 0.43 8.01 -18.98
CA GLU A 319 0.02 6.60 -19.12
C GLU A 319 -0.08 6.16 -20.59
N LYS A 320 -0.46 7.08 -21.50
CA LYS A 320 -0.53 6.78 -22.95
C LYS A 320 0.87 6.53 -23.54
N GLY A 321 1.84 7.35 -23.13
CA GLY A 321 3.26 7.15 -23.49
C GLY A 321 3.76 5.81 -22.97
N MET A 322 3.46 5.47 -21.70
CA MET A 322 3.87 4.21 -21.11
C MET A 322 3.30 3.01 -21.88
N LYS A 323 2.01 2.99 -22.22
CA LYS A 323 1.38 1.90 -22.99
C LYS A 323 2.01 1.66 -24.36
N ARG A 324 2.58 2.70 -24.99
CA ARG A 324 3.28 2.56 -26.28
C ARG A 324 4.63 1.87 -26.15
N VAL A 325 5.34 2.15 -25.04
CA VAL A 325 6.70 1.62 -24.80
C VAL A 325 6.63 0.26 -24.12
N GLU A 326 5.65 0.03 -23.25
CA GLU A 326 5.52 -1.16 -22.40
C GLU A 326 5.55 -2.49 -23.20
N LYS A 327 5.01 -2.51 -24.40
CA LYS A 327 5.03 -3.69 -25.29
C LYS A 327 6.42 -4.14 -25.72
N PHE A 328 7.43 -3.27 -25.58
CA PHE A 328 8.83 -3.55 -25.90
C PHE A 328 9.68 -3.80 -24.64
N LEU A 329 9.06 -3.87 -23.47
CA LEU A 329 9.76 -3.99 -22.20
C LEU A 329 9.43 -5.31 -21.53
N LYS A 330 10.44 -5.89 -20.89
CA LYS A 330 10.28 -6.99 -19.93
C LYS A 330 10.69 -6.54 -18.52
N LEU A 331 10.06 -7.15 -17.52
CA LEU A 331 10.41 -6.94 -16.12
C LEU A 331 11.43 -7.99 -15.71
N ASN A 332 12.62 -7.54 -15.35
CA ASN A 332 13.67 -8.38 -14.81
C ASN A 332 13.90 -8.08 -13.32
N VAL A 333 14.41 -9.08 -12.61
CA VAL A 333 14.86 -8.86 -11.23
C VAL A 333 15.98 -7.81 -11.25
N CYS A 334 15.91 -6.86 -10.31
CA CYS A 334 16.95 -5.83 -10.21
C CYS A 334 18.32 -6.47 -9.93
N PRO A 335 19.35 -6.21 -10.76
CA PRO A 335 20.66 -6.83 -10.58
C PRO A 335 21.35 -6.42 -9.29
N ASP A 336 21.17 -5.18 -8.83
CA ASP A 336 21.87 -4.66 -7.65
C ASP A 336 21.29 -5.19 -6.33
N CYS A 337 19.98 -5.24 -6.22
CA CYS A 337 19.35 -5.71 -4.97
C CYS A 337 18.90 -7.18 -5.04
N GLY A 338 18.99 -7.85 -6.18
CA GLY A 338 18.52 -9.24 -6.33
C GLY A 338 17.03 -9.42 -5.98
N GLY A 339 16.21 -8.41 -6.28
CA GLY A 339 14.77 -8.43 -5.99
C GLY A 339 14.38 -8.04 -4.56
N THR A 340 15.34 -7.81 -3.65
CA THR A 340 15.06 -7.50 -2.24
C THR A 340 14.46 -6.11 -2.02
N ARG A 341 14.49 -5.23 -3.02
CA ARG A 341 14.01 -3.84 -2.97
C ARG A 341 14.88 -2.90 -2.11
N LEU A 342 15.77 -3.45 -1.29
CA LEU A 342 16.57 -2.75 -0.28
C LEU A 342 17.94 -2.37 -0.82
N SER A 343 18.44 -1.21 -0.40
CA SER A 343 19.83 -0.78 -0.60
C SER A 343 20.81 -1.71 0.14
N ASP A 344 22.09 -1.65 -0.21
CA ASP A 344 23.13 -2.43 0.50
C ASP A 344 23.18 -2.07 1.99
N ALA A 345 23.09 -0.78 2.34
CA ALA A 345 23.04 -0.32 3.72
C ALA A 345 21.83 -0.88 4.49
N ALA A 346 20.65 -0.94 3.86
CA ALA A 346 19.45 -1.49 4.48
C ALA A 346 19.48 -3.03 4.61
N ARG A 347 20.30 -3.72 3.80
CA ARG A 347 20.53 -5.16 3.88
C ARG A 347 21.65 -5.55 4.85
N ALA A 348 22.44 -4.57 5.32
CA ALA A 348 23.59 -4.83 6.16
C ALA A 348 23.27 -5.35 7.59
N PRO A 349 22.28 -4.80 8.32
CA PRO A 349 21.99 -5.26 9.68
C PRO A 349 21.70 -6.76 9.75
N ARG A 350 22.17 -7.40 10.84
CA ARG A 350 21.99 -8.84 11.08
C ARG A 350 21.31 -9.06 12.43
N LEU A 351 20.21 -9.80 12.41
CA LEU A 351 19.51 -10.24 13.62
C LEU A 351 19.42 -11.77 13.60
N ARG A 352 19.95 -12.43 14.61
CA ARG A 352 20.12 -13.90 14.61
C ARG A 352 20.78 -14.42 13.33
N GLY A 353 21.82 -13.70 12.84
CA GLY A 353 22.61 -14.09 11.68
C GLY A 353 22.01 -13.77 10.29
N ILE A 354 20.73 -13.39 10.18
CA ILE A 354 20.07 -13.10 8.90
C ILE A 354 19.86 -11.61 8.69
N SER A 355 19.70 -11.21 7.42
CA SER A 355 19.34 -9.83 7.05
C SER A 355 17.84 -9.60 7.08
N LEU A 356 17.42 -8.31 7.05
CA LEU A 356 16.02 -7.95 6.88
C LEU A 356 15.43 -8.54 5.58
N ALA A 357 16.21 -8.58 4.50
CA ALA A 357 15.79 -9.16 3.23
C ALA A 357 15.48 -10.66 3.36
N ASP A 358 16.33 -11.41 4.09
CA ASP A 358 16.12 -12.84 4.33
C ASP A 358 14.88 -13.07 5.21
N ALA A 359 14.72 -12.26 6.26
CA ALA A 359 13.55 -12.32 7.12
C ALA A 359 12.25 -12.02 6.36
N CYS A 360 12.26 -11.13 5.37
CA CYS A 360 11.09 -10.83 4.53
C CYS A 360 10.70 -11.98 3.59
N LYS A 361 11.66 -12.86 3.21
CA LYS A 361 11.38 -14.03 2.35
C LYS A 361 10.71 -15.18 3.09
N MET A 362 10.80 -15.21 4.42
CA MET A 362 10.11 -16.20 5.24
C MET A 362 8.60 -16.08 5.04
N THR A 363 7.90 -17.21 5.05
CA THR A 363 6.46 -17.23 5.24
C THR A 363 6.10 -16.61 6.58
N LEU A 364 4.87 -16.15 6.75
CA LEU A 364 4.45 -15.59 8.04
C LEU A 364 4.55 -16.63 9.16
N THR A 365 4.28 -17.90 8.87
CA THR A 365 4.44 -19.01 9.82
C THR A 365 5.89 -19.14 10.30
N GLU A 366 6.84 -19.16 9.36
CA GLU A 366 8.28 -19.21 9.67
C GLU A 366 8.74 -17.95 10.41
N SER A 367 8.25 -16.77 10.00
CA SER A 367 8.56 -15.50 10.66
C SER A 367 8.10 -15.49 12.12
N VAL A 368 6.91 -16.04 12.42
CA VAL A 368 6.40 -16.16 13.79
C VAL A 368 7.33 -17.01 14.65
N GLU A 369 7.74 -18.19 14.15
CA GLU A 369 8.66 -19.06 14.90
C GLU A 369 10.05 -18.43 15.07
N TRP A 370 10.54 -17.76 14.05
CA TRP A 370 11.81 -17.05 14.13
C TRP A 370 11.78 -15.90 15.14
N VAL A 371 10.70 -15.06 15.14
CA VAL A 371 10.55 -13.92 16.06
C VAL A 371 10.45 -14.35 17.50
N LYS A 372 9.78 -15.48 17.81
CA LYS A 372 9.71 -16.02 19.19
C LYS A 372 11.10 -16.26 19.79
N GLY A 373 12.09 -16.62 18.97
CA GLY A 373 13.45 -16.86 19.40
C GLY A 373 14.33 -15.60 19.51
N VAL A 374 13.88 -14.43 19.05
CA VAL A 374 14.68 -13.19 19.04
C VAL A 374 15.07 -12.73 20.46
N PRO A 375 14.16 -12.64 21.46
CA PRO A 375 14.54 -12.17 22.78
C PRO A 375 15.61 -13.02 23.44
N ALA A 376 15.56 -14.35 23.27
CA ALA A 376 16.55 -15.26 23.88
C ALA A 376 17.95 -15.15 23.24
N SER A 377 18.06 -14.67 22.01
CA SER A 377 19.32 -14.50 21.28
C SER A 377 20.09 -13.22 21.65
N LEU A 378 19.52 -12.38 22.50
CA LEU A 378 20.06 -11.05 22.84
C LEU A 378 20.62 -11.02 24.27
N PRO A 379 21.52 -10.06 24.58
CA PRO A 379 21.96 -9.78 25.94
C PRO A 379 20.77 -9.64 26.89
N GLU A 380 20.96 -10.11 28.13
CA GLU A 380 19.88 -10.17 29.12
C GLU A 380 19.20 -8.82 29.36
N GLU A 381 19.98 -7.75 29.41
CA GLU A 381 19.51 -6.36 29.60
C GLU A 381 18.60 -5.86 28.47
N MET A 382 18.70 -6.44 27.26
CA MET A 382 17.87 -6.07 26.10
C MET A 382 16.58 -6.89 25.99
N ARG A 383 16.48 -8.03 26.67
CA ARG A 383 15.37 -9.00 26.52
C ARG A 383 13.99 -8.41 26.81
N PRO A 384 13.79 -7.56 27.84
CA PRO A 384 12.46 -6.99 28.13
C PRO A 384 11.96 -6.12 26.98
N MET A 385 12.84 -5.27 26.41
CA MET A 385 12.48 -4.41 25.29
C MET A 385 12.29 -5.25 24.01
N ALA A 386 13.16 -6.22 23.75
CA ALA A 386 13.04 -7.13 22.63
C ALA A 386 11.72 -7.89 22.67
N LYS A 387 11.33 -8.38 23.84
CA LYS A 387 10.05 -9.05 24.04
C LYS A 387 8.88 -8.13 23.66
N SER A 388 8.85 -6.89 24.15
CA SER A 388 7.77 -5.94 23.83
C SER A 388 7.64 -5.68 22.31
N ILE A 389 8.77 -5.54 21.60
CA ILE A 389 8.75 -5.34 20.14
C ILE A 389 8.27 -6.61 19.43
N CYS A 390 8.75 -7.78 19.86
CA CYS A 390 8.38 -9.07 19.29
C CYS A 390 6.89 -9.39 19.54
N ASP A 391 6.39 -9.17 20.75
CA ASP A 391 4.99 -9.40 21.12
C ASP A 391 4.06 -8.58 20.20
N SER A 392 4.41 -7.34 19.90
CA SER A 392 3.67 -6.48 18.97
C SER A 392 3.55 -7.09 17.55
N PHE A 393 4.62 -7.74 17.07
CA PHE A 393 4.60 -8.47 15.80
C PHE A 393 3.75 -9.73 15.89
N LEU A 394 3.93 -10.52 16.95
CA LEU A 394 3.25 -11.80 17.16
C LEU A 394 1.74 -11.63 17.29
N ASP A 395 1.28 -10.59 18.00
CA ASP A 395 -0.14 -10.26 18.13
C ASP A 395 -0.78 -9.91 16.78
N ALA A 396 -0.08 -9.13 15.97
CA ALA A 396 -0.56 -8.79 14.62
C ALA A 396 -0.54 -10.01 13.68
N ALA A 397 0.52 -10.84 13.78
CA ALA A 397 0.68 -12.05 12.98
C ALA A 397 -0.37 -13.11 13.29
N LYS A 398 -0.73 -13.27 14.58
CA LYS A 398 -1.73 -14.26 15.02
C LYS A 398 -3.03 -14.13 14.25
N ARG A 399 -3.58 -12.93 14.11
CA ARG A 399 -4.83 -12.68 13.38
C ARG A 399 -4.76 -13.08 11.91
N LEU A 400 -3.61 -12.86 11.27
CA LEU A 400 -3.37 -13.27 9.88
C LEU A 400 -3.27 -14.80 9.76
N MET A 401 -2.66 -15.43 10.77
CA MET A 401 -2.61 -16.90 10.87
C MET A 401 -4.01 -17.49 11.03
N ASP A 402 -4.83 -16.92 11.92
CA ASP A 402 -6.22 -17.32 12.16
C ASP A 402 -7.08 -17.18 10.90
N LEU A 403 -6.79 -16.21 10.03
CA LEU A 403 -7.41 -16.02 8.72
C LEU A 403 -6.84 -16.94 7.62
N GLY A 404 -5.89 -17.83 7.94
CA GLY A 404 -5.35 -18.83 7.01
C GLY A 404 -4.43 -18.27 5.93
N ILE A 405 -3.73 -17.14 6.16
CA ILE A 405 -2.76 -16.56 5.22
C ILE A 405 -1.31 -16.63 5.71
N GLY A 406 -1.03 -17.57 6.60
CA GLY A 406 0.29 -17.83 7.17
C GLY A 406 1.36 -18.29 6.17
N TYR A 407 0.95 -18.79 5.01
CA TYR A 407 1.85 -19.26 3.94
C TYR A 407 2.44 -18.12 3.09
N LEU A 408 1.96 -16.90 3.22
CA LEU A 408 2.47 -15.74 2.47
C LEU A 408 3.76 -15.22 3.10
N SER A 409 4.74 -14.89 2.25
CA SER A 409 5.95 -14.19 2.67
C SER A 409 5.73 -12.68 2.73
N LEU A 410 6.49 -11.99 3.62
CA LEU A 410 6.33 -10.55 3.82
C LEU A 410 6.74 -9.72 2.59
N ASP A 411 7.63 -10.24 1.74
CA ASP A 411 8.06 -9.61 0.49
C ASP A 411 7.14 -9.90 -0.69
N ARG A 412 6.13 -10.77 -0.53
CA ARG A 412 5.17 -11.09 -1.58
C ARG A 412 4.52 -9.81 -2.09
N SER A 413 4.61 -9.56 -3.41
CA SER A 413 4.00 -8.38 -4.02
C SER A 413 2.49 -8.37 -3.80
N ALA A 414 1.96 -7.28 -3.25
CA ALA A 414 0.53 -7.16 -2.96
C ALA A 414 -0.34 -7.18 -4.24
N ALA A 415 0.23 -6.82 -5.39
CA ALA A 415 -0.44 -6.91 -6.69
C ALA A 415 -0.65 -8.37 -7.15
N THR A 416 0.16 -9.31 -6.66
CA THR A 416 0.05 -10.75 -7.00
C THR A 416 -0.86 -11.54 -6.05
N LEU A 417 -1.38 -10.90 -5.00
CA LEU A 417 -2.32 -11.51 -4.08
C LEU A 417 -3.68 -11.72 -4.76
N SER A 418 -4.30 -12.85 -4.49
CA SER A 418 -5.69 -13.11 -4.88
C SER A 418 -6.65 -12.13 -4.20
N THR A 419 -7.86 -12.02 -4.71
CA THR A 419 -8.91 -11.16 -4.13
C THR A 419 -9.19 -11.52 -2.67
N GLY A 420 -9.30 -12.84 -2.36
CA GLY A 420 -9.53 -13.30 -1.00
C GLY A 420 -8.35 -13.01 -0.04
N GLU A 421 -7.10 -13.14 -0.50
CA GLU A 421 -5.91 -12.78 0.30
C GLU A 421 -5.87 -11.29 0.61
N ARG A 422 -6.16 -10.43 -0.37
CA ARG A 422 -6.25 -8.98 -0.16
C ARG A 422 -7.35 -8.60 0.83
N GLN A 423 -8.51 -9.25 0.75
CA GLN A 423 -9.63 -9.01 1.65
C GLN A 423 -9.28 -9.39 3.09
N ARG A 424 -8.66 -10.57 3.30
CA ARG A 424 -8.21 -11.03 4.62
C ARG A 424 -7.12 -10.13 5.21
N MET A 425 -6.19 -9.68 4.38
CA MET A 425 -5.17 -8.70 4.79
C MET A 425 -5.80 -7.39 5.28
N GLN A 426 -6.82 -6.87 4.59
CA GLN A 426 -7.55 -5.67 5.01
C GLN A 426 -8.31 -5.88 6.31
N LEU A 427 -8.96 -7.04 6.47
CA LEU A 427 -9.68 -7.39 7.69
C LEU A 427 -8.76 -7.44 8.91
N ALA A 428 -7.62 -8.15 8.80
CA ALA A 428 -6.63 -8.20 9.88
C ALA A 428 -6.10 -6.83 10.26
N ARG A 429 -5.91 -5.93 9.27
CA ARG A 429 -5.49 -4.55 9.50
C ARG A 429 -6.55 -3.73 10.25
N ALA A 430 -7.82 -3.89 9.89
CA ALA A 430 -8.92 -3.17 10.53
C ALA A 430 -9.01 -3.48 12.03
N VAL A 431 -8.88 -4.76 12.39
CA VAL A 431 -8.92 -5.20 13.80
C VAL A 431 -7.71 -4.70 14.60
N ARG A 432 -6.54 -4.60 13.97
CA ARG A 432 -5.33 -4.14 14.65
C ARG A 432 -5.46 -2.72 15.20
N ASN A 433 -6.16 -1.85 14.49
CA ASN A 433 -6.21 -0.42 14.81
C ASN A 433 -7.06 -0.11 16.08
N ARG A 434 -7.80 -1.10 16.63
CA ARG A 434 -8.63 -0.96 17.84
C ARG A 434 -9.39 0.36 17.89
N THR A 435 -10.02 0.71 16.77
CA THR A 435 -10.76 1.96 16.67
C THR A 435 -12.17 1.75 17.20
N THR A 436 -12.53 2.45 18.27
CA THR A 436 -13.85 2.39 18.90
C THR A 436 -14.87 3.26 18.15
N GLY A 437 -16.15 2.89 18.20
CA GLY A 437 -17.23 3.68 17.61
C GLY A 437 -17.23 3.69 16.08
N VAL A 438 -16.80 2.60 15.43
CA VAL A 438 -16.74 2.44 13.98
C VAL A 438 -17.69 1.36 13.53
N LEU A 439 -18.40 1.62 12.42
CA LEU A 439 -19.19 0.64 11.70
C LEU A 439 -18.30 -0.06 10.66
N TYR A 440 -18.08 -1.36 10.83
CA TYR A 440 -17.40 -2.18 9.82
C TYR A 440 -18.42 -2.82 8.87
N VAL A 441 -18.33 -2.49 7.59
CA VAL A 441 -19.18 -3.06 6.54
C VAL A 441 -18.37 -4.09 5.77
N LEU A 442 -18.76 -5.36 5.86
CA LEU A 442 -18.08 -6.49 5.23
C LEU A 442 -18.94 -7.04 4.10
N ASP A 443 -18.44 -7.01 2.88
CA ASP A 443 -19.13 -7.58 1.73
C ASP A 443 -18.55 -8.96 1.40
N GLU A 444 -19.36 -10.01 1.66
CA GLU A 444 -19.01 -11.42 1.46
C GLU A 444 -17.63 -11.83 2.07
N PRO A 445 -17.38 -11.61 3.37
CA PRO A 445 -16.05 -11.79 3.97
C PRO A 445 -15.56 -13.24 3.99
N SER A 446 -16.44 -14.22 3.79
CA SER A 446 -16.11 -15.65 3.74
C SER A 446 -15.76 -16.17 2.34
N ILE A 447 -15.78 -15.31 1.31
CA ILE A 447 -15.55 -15.75 -0.07
C ILE A 447 -14.13 -16.33 -0.23
N GLY A 448 -14.02 -17.53 -0.82
CA GLY A 448 -12.72 -18.20 -0.99
C GLY A 448 -12.06 -18.71 0.29
N LEU A 449 -12.78 -18.73 1.42
CA LEU A 449 -12.32 -19.34 2.66
C LEU A 449 -12.63 -20.85 2.69
N HIS A 450 -11.64 -21.62 3.13
CA HIS A 450 -11.90 -23.00 3.55
C HIS A 450 -12.73 -22.99 4.85
N PRO A 451 -13.65 -23.97 5.06
CA PRO A 451 -14.47 -24.01 6.27
C PRO A 451 -13.70 -23.89 7.59
N SER A 452 -12.49 -24.46 7.68
CA SER A 452 -11.62 -24.34 8.87
C SER A 452 -11.23 -22.89 9.19
N ASN A 453 -11.15 -22.00 8.20
CA ASN A 453 -10.78 -20.61 8.38
C ASN A 453 -11.97 -19.70 8.71
N ILE A 454 -13.20 -20.20 8.60
CA ILE A 454 -14.42 -19.48 9.01
C ILE A 454 -14.44 -19.27 10.52
N VAL A 455 -13.90 -20.22 11.28
CA VAL A 455 -13.77 -20.08 12.75
C VAL A 455 -12.87 -18.87 13.09
N GLY A 456 -11.74 -18.74 12.42
CA GLY A 456 -10.85 -17.58 12.58
C GLY A 456 -11.51 -16.26 12.16
N LEU A 457 -12.25 -16.26 11.05
CA LEU A 457 -13.02 -15.09 10.61
C LEU A 457 -14.03 -14.66 11.67
N ASN A 458 -14.79 -15.61 12.24
CA ASN A 458 -15.75 -15.32 13.30
C ASN A 458 -15.07 -14.76 14.55
N ALA A 459 -13.92 -15.32 14.96
CA ALA A 459 -13.15 -14.79 16.09
C ALA A 459 -12.74 -13.33 15.85
N VAL A 460 -12.22 -13.03 14.66
CA VAL A 460 -11.84 -11.66 14.27
C VAL A 460 -13.05 -10.71 14.28
N MET A 461 -14.23 -11.14 13.84
CA MET A 461 -15.46 -10.33 13.90
C MET A 461 -15.90 -10.09 15.34
N HIS A 462 -15.75 -11.07 16.23
CA HIS A 462 -16.05 -10.90 17.67
C HIS A 462 -15.08 -9.93 18.34
N ASP A 463 -13.77 -9.97 17.98
CA ASP A 463 -12.79 -8.99 18.46
C ASP A 463 -13.17 -7.56 18.06
N LEU A 464 -13.67 -7.35 16.83
CA LEU A 464 -14.15 -6.04 16.37
C LEU A 464 -15.31 -5.49 17.20
N ILE A 465 -16.20 -6.37 17.70
CA ILE A 465 -17.30 -5.96 18.56
C ILE A 465 -16.79 -5.63 19.97
N ALA A 466 -15.87 -6.43 20.47
CA ALA A 466 -15.30 -6.24 21.81
C ALA A 466 -14.50 -4.92 21.93
N ASP A 467 -13.85 -4.50 20.84
CA ASP A 467 -13.09 -3.25 20.75
C ASP A 467 -13.96 -2.04 20.40
#